data_81e6efb080574fecec11e4ae5b09fe63
#
_entry.id   81e6efb080574fecec11e4ae5b09fe63
#
_cell.length_a   1.000
_cell.length_b   1.000
_cell.length_c   1.000
_cell.angle_alpha   90.00
_cell.angle_beta   90.00
_cell.angle_gamma   90.00
#
_symmetry.space_group_name_H-M   'P 1'
#
loop_
_entity.id
_entity.type
_entity.pdbx_description
1 polymer ?
#
loop_
_entity_poly.entity_id
_entity_poly.type
_entity_poly.pdbx_seq_one_letter_code
_entity_poly.pdbx_strand_id
1 'polypeptide(L)'
;GKEYKPSQFLTVQEGCDKFCSFCVVPYTRGVEVSRTLSEILSEAKTLTEYGAVEITLLGQNVNAYNGLDDSKKRRDLSYLIHKLSEIDSLKRIRFVTSHPVDMTDSLIQTFRSNEKLMPYLHLPIQSGSDEILKKMNRRHNVSDYLNIIEKVREARPDIAISGDFIVGFPGESDCDFERTLEVCHNVGYASAFSFKYSPRPGTTAFEKKEVPEYIKKERLTVLQDVIRQYQYSFQKNLVGKTLSVLVEKKGRIEGQVIGKSPYLQPVFFSGAIALIGKIVDINITGSESNSLSGNFCK
;
A
#
# COMPACT_ATOMS: atom_id res chain seq x y z
N GLY A 1 -4.81 28.15 13.48
CA GLY A 1 -4.82 27.70 12.10
C GLY A 1 -4.61 26.21 12.04
N LYS A 2 -5.31 25.46 11.19
CA LYS A 2 -5.01 24.05 10.97
C LYS A 2 -3.62 23.96 10.35
N GLU A 3 -2.67 23.37 11.06
CA GLU A 3 -1.34 23.07 10.54
C GLU A 3 -1.49 21.92 9.53
N TYR A 4 -1.40 22.24 8.24
CA TYR A 4 -1.50 21.24 7.20
C TYR A 4 -0.18 20.48 7.07
N LYS A 5 -0.25 19.16 7.09
CA LYS A 5 0.93 18.29 6.93
C LYS A 5 1.33 18.24 5.45
N PRO A 6 2.62 18.09 5.15
CA PRO A 6 3.11 17.94 3.77
C PRO A 6 2.54 16.74 3.01
N SER A 7 2.17 15.69 3.72
CA SER A 7 1.48 14.50 3.19
C SER A 7 0.05 14.46 3.72
N GLN A 8 -0.91 14.38 2.82
CA GLN A 8 -2.35 14.40 3.12
C GLN A 8 -3.05 13.17 2.55
N PHE A 9 -4.15 12.81 3.18
CA PHE A 9 -5.06 11.78 2.70
C PHE A 9 -6.23 12.41 1.94
N LEU A 10 -6.63 11.76 0.84
CA LEU A 10 -7.77 12.18 0.03
C LEU A 10 -8.65 10.97 -0.26
N THR A 11 -9.84 10.93 0.33
CA THR A 11 -10.81 9.87 0.08
C THR A 11 -11.38 10.01 -1.33
N VAL A 12 -11.27 8.95 -2.13
CA VAL A 12 -11.75 8.90 -3.52
C VAL A 12 -12.86 7.89 -3.73
N GLN A 13 -12.94 6.89 -2.82
CA GLN A 13 -13.90 5.80 -2.92
C GLN A 13 -14.29 5.33 -1.52
N GLU A 14 -15.54 4.96 -1.32
CA GLU A 14 -16.08 4.38 -0.08
C GLU A 14 -16.86 3.10 -0.39
N GLY A 15 -16.98 2.21 0.61
CA GLY A 15 -17.63 0.91 0.47
C GLY A 15 -16.80 -0.10 -0.32
N CYS A 16 -17.28 -1.35 -0.41
CA CYS A 16 -16.60 -2.41 -1.15
C CYS A 16 -17.58 -3.54 -1.52
N ASP A 17 -17.59 -3.92 -2.81
CA ASP A 17 -18.48 -4.96 -3.35
C ASP A 17 -17.77 -6.32 -3.54
N LYS A 18 -16.62 -6.53 -2.92
CA LYS A 18 -15.87 -7.79 -3.06
C LYS A 18 -16.44 -8.93 -2.22
N PHE A 19 -17.09 -8.63 -1.10
CA PHE A 19 -17.71 -9.62 -0.21
C PHE A 19 -16.76 -10.76 0.18
N CYS A 20 -15.50 -10.42 0.49
CA CYS A 20 -14.56 -11.40 1.04
C CYS A 20 -15.15 -12.02 2.31
N SER A 21 -15.08 -13.36 2.44
CA SER A 21 -15.84 -14.11 3.45
C SER A 21 -15.48 -13.80 4.91
N PHE A 22 -14.35 -13.14 5.16
CA PHE A 22 -13.87 -12.69 6.47
C PHE A 22 -14.14 -11.22 6.76
N CYS A 23 -14.62 -10.44 5.78
CA CYS A 23 -14.60 -8.98 5.83
C CYS A 23 -15.99 -8.40 6.12
N VAL A 24 -16.06 -7.49 7.10
CA VAL A 24 -17.30 -6.79 7.48
C VAL A 24 -17.54 -5.51 6.69
N VAL A 25 -16.59 -5.04 5.88
CA VAL A 25 -16.67 -3.75 5.18
C VAL A 25 -17.93 -3.59 4.35
N PRO A 26 -18.38 -4.55 3.52
CA PRO A 26 -19.63 -4.41 2.76
C PRO A 26 -20.86 -4.14 3.64
N TYR A 27 -20.86 -4.68 4.85
CA TYR A 27 -21.99 -4.57 5.79
C TYR A 27 -21.93 -3.29 6.64
N THR A 28 -20.74 -2.73 6.83
CA THR A 28 -20.51 -1.55 7.71
C THR A 28 -20.31 -0.25 6.94
N ARG A 29 -19.80 -0.32 5.71
CA ARG A 29 -19.53 0.84 4.84
C ARG A 29 -20.45 0.91 3.62
N GLY A 30 -21.19 -0.19 3.36
CA GLY A 30 -22.13 -0.27 2.23
C GLY A 30 -21.46 -0.55 0.88
N VAL A 31 -22.24 -0.32 -0.17
CA VAL A 31 -21.83 -0.52 -1.57
C VAL A 31 -20.69 0.41 -1.97
N GLU A 32 -19.96 0.01 -2.99
CA GLU A 32 -18.87 0.79 -3.54
C GLU A 32 -19.37 2.06 -4.24
N VAL A 33 -18.92 3.21 -3.77
CA VAL A 33 -19.24 4.53 -4.33
C VAL A 33 -17.96 5.30 -4.57
N SER A 34 -17.72 5.70 -5.81
CA SER A 34 -16.59 6.56 -6.20
C SER A 34 -17.06 8.01 -6.28
N ARG A 35 -16.28 8.92 -5.71
CA ARG A 35 -16.49 10.36 -5.84
C ARG A 35 -16.26 10.81 -7.28
N THR A 36 -16.85 11.93 -7.67
CA THR A 36 -16.64 12.51 -9.00
C THR A 36 -15.22 13.03 -9.17
N LEU A 37 -14.75 13.03 -10.42
CA LEU A 37 -13.42 13.55 -10.75
C LEU A 37 -13.25 15.03 -10.32
N SER A 38 -14.26 15.88 -10.60
CA SER A 38 -14.22 17.30 -10.27
C SER A 38 -14.14 17.57 -8.77
N GLU A 39 -14.88 16.82 -7.93
CA GLU A 39 -14.78 16.94 -6.47
C GLU A 39 -13.39 16.59 -5.96
N ILE A 40 -12.81 15.49 -6.46
CA ILE A 40 -11.46 15.06 -6.05
C ILE A 40 -10.40 16.06 -6.47
N LEU A 41 -10.46 16.57 -7.72
CA LEU A 41 -9.50 17.54 -8.22
C LEU A 41 -9.61 18.88 -7.49
N SER A 42 -10.81 19.33 -7.16
CA SER A 42 -11.04 20.55 -6.36
C SER A 42 -10.44 20.41 -4.97
N GLU A 43 -10.68 19.30 -4.28
CA GLU A 43 -10.12 19.05 -2.94
C GLU A 43 -8.59 18.91 -3.00
N ALA A 44 -8.04 18.20 -4.00
CA ALA A 44 -6.60 18.07 -4.19
C ALA A 44 -5.91 19.43 -4.38
N LYS A 45 -6.51 20.34 -5.19
CA LYS A 45 -6.00 21.72 -5.35
C LYS A 45 -6.00 22.46 -4.03
N THR A 46 -7.11 22.40 -3.29
CA THR A 46 -7.21 23.02 -1.95
C THR A 46 -6.13 22.49 -1.01
N LEU A 47 -5.92 21.17 -0.95
CA LEU A 47 -4.87 20.57 -0.11
C LEU A 47 -3.48 21.07 -0.49
N THR A 48 -3.20 21.20 -1.79
CA THR A 48 -1.89 21.69 -2.26
C THR A 48 -1.70 23.19 -2.03
N GLU A 49 -2.74 24.00 -2.11
CA GLU A 49 -2.73 25.43 -1.74
C GLU A 49 -2.39 25.62 -0.26
N TYR A 50 -2.80 24.66 0.58
CA TYR A 50 -2.42 24.63 2.00
C TYR A 50 -1.08 23.94 2.29
N GLY A 51 -0.28 23.63 1.25
CA GLY A 51 1.09 23.14 1.38
C GLY A 51 1.25 21.63 1.32
N ALA A 52 0.22 20.87 0.92
CA ALA A 52 0.40 19.45 0.66
C ALA A 52 1.29 19.23 -0.57
N VAL A 53 2.31 18.40 -0.42
CA VAL A 53 3.27 18.02 -1.47
C VAL A 53 3.00 16.58 -1.94
N GLU A 54 2.48 15.74 -1.06
CA GLU A 54 2.10 14.37 -1.32
C GLU A 54 0.61 14.15 -0.98
N ILE A 55 -0.10 13.45 -1.86
CA ILE A 55 -1.48 12.98 -1.60
C ILE A 55 -1.51 11.46 -1.68
N THR A 56 -2.08 10.83 -0.64
CA THR A 56 -2.40 9.41 -0.63
C THR A 56 -3.91 9.23 -0.83
N LEU A 57 -4.28 8.58 -1.94
CA LEU A 57 -5.67 8.28 -2.26
C LEU A 57 -6.18 7.16 -1.36
N LEU A 58 -7.32 7.37 -0.71
CA LEU A 58 -7.94 6.44 0.22
C LEU A 58 -9.28 5.92 -0.28
N GLY A 59 -9.57 4.70 0.12
CA GLY A 59 -10.83 4.01 -0.04
C GLY A 59 -10.76 2.62 0.57
N GLN A 60 -11.82 1.84 0.49
CA GLN A 60 -11.82 0.45 0.90
C GLN A 60 -11.33 -0.50 -0.20
N ASN A 61 -11.34 -0.04 -1.46
CA ASN A 61 -10.81 -0.72 -2.63
C ASN A 61 -10.45 0.31 -3.71
N VAL A 62 -9.35 1.04 -3.50
CA VAL A 62 -9.02 2.24 -4.29
C VAL A 62 -8.81 1.95 -5.77
N ASN A 63 -8.22 0.80 -6.11
CA ASN A 63 -7.96 0.46 -7.52
C ASN A 63 -9.23 0.06 -8.31
N ALA A 64 -10.39 -0.08 -7.64
CA ALA A 64 -11.69 -0.18 -8.29
C ALA A 64 -12.35 1.20 -8.54
N TYR A 65 -11.68 2.31 -8.24
CA TYR A 65 -12.23 3.64 -8.50
C TYR A 65 -12.81 3.75 -9.92
N ASN A 66 -14.05 4.27 -9.99
CA ASN A 66 -14.84 4.38 -11.23
C ASN A 66 -15.75 5.61 -11.16
N GLY A 67 -15.17 6.78 -10.91
CA GLY A 67 -15.88 8.05 -10.77
C GLY A 67 -16.34 8.66 -12.10
N LEU A 68 -17.32 9.55 -12.04
CA LEU A 68 -17.79 10.29 -13.20
C LEU A 68 -16.95 11.56 -13.41
N ASP A 69 -16.64 11.87 -14.68
CA ASP A 69 -16.14 13.17 -15.09
C ASP A 69 -17.30 14.14 -15.40
N ASP A 70 -16.98 15.40 -15.73
CA ASP A 70 -17.96 16.45 -16.03
C ASP A 70 -18.81 16.12 -17.27
N SER A 71 -18.32 15.26 -18.17
CA SER A 71 -19.09 14.73 -19.31
C SER A 71 -19.93 13.51 -18.97
N LYS A 72 -20.04 13.14 -17.69
CA LYS A 72 -20.72 11.94 -17.18
C LYS A 72 -20.13 10.62 -17.67
N LYS A 73 -18.88 10.62 -18.11
CA LYS A 73 -18.14 9.42 -18.47
C LYS A 73 -17.45 8.85 -17.24
N ARG A 74 -17.51 7.53 -17.07
CA ARG A 74 -16.78 6.84 -16.01
C ARG A 74 -15.28 6.82 -16.30
N ARG A 75 -14.50 7.07 -15.24
CA ARG A 75 -13.03 7.16 -15.30
C ARG A 75 -12.42 6.28 -14.23
N ASP A 76 -11.42 5.52 -14.61
CA ASP A 76 -10.68 4.64 -13.71
C ASP A 76 -9.62 5.37 -12.88
N LEU A 77 -8.96 4.64 -11.97
CA LEU A 77 -7.91 5.18 -11.12
C LEU A 77 -6.71 5.70 -11.94
N SER A 78 -6.36 5.05 -13.04
CA SER A 78 -5.28 5.48 -13.93
C SER A 78 -5.54 6.91 -14.45
N TYR A 79 -6.74 7.15 -14.96
CA TYR A 79 -7.15 8.48 -15.42
C TYR A 79 -7.13 9.51 -14.30
N LEU A 80 -7.64 9.17 -13.12
CA LEU A 80 -7.62 10.05 -11.95
C LEU A 80 -6.18 10.45 -11.58
N ILE A 81 -5.25 9.48 -11.52
CA ILE A 81 -3.84 9.74 -11.19
C ILE A 81 -3.21 10.68 -12.23
N HIS A 82 -3.47 10.48 -13.52
CA HIS A 82 -2.98 11.39 -14.56
C HIS A 82 -3.51 12.81 -14.37
N LYS A 83 -4.80 12.98 -14.08
CA LYS A 83 -5.42 14.30 -13.82
C LYS A 83 -4.88 14.96 -12.55
N LEU A 84 -4.65 14.22 -11.49
CA LEU A 84 -4.00 14.76 -10.29
C LEU A 84 -2.56 15.20 -10.57
N SER A 85 -1.85 14.52 -11.47
CA SER A 85 -0.47 14.85 -11.83
C SER A 85 -0.34 16.17 -12.61
N GLU A 86 -1.43 16.71 -13.18
CA GLU A 86 -1.48 18.02 -13.81
C GLU A 86 -1.40 19.16 -12.79
N ILE A 87 -1.58 18.87 -11.48
CA ILE A 87 -1.42 19.87 -10.40
C ILE A 87 0.09 20.06 -10.15
N ASP A 88 0.64 21.22 -10.50
CA ASP A 88 2.09 21.50 -10.42
C ASP A 88 2.66 21.43 -9.01
N SER A 89 1.91 21.90 -8.02
CA SER A 89 2.30 21.87 -6.60
C SER A 89 2.30 20.49 -5.99
N LEU A 90 1.52 19.54 -6.52
CA LEU A 90 1.53 18.13 -6.12
C LEU A 90 2.74 17.42 -6.73
N LYS A 91 3.62 16.89 -5.88
CA LYS A 91 4.87 16.22 -6.31
C LYS A 91 4.81 14.70 -6.19
N ARG A 92 3.95 14.17 -5.29
CA ARG A 92 3.83 12.75 -5.06
C ARG A 92 2.39 12.31 -4.92
N ILE A 93 2.07 11.20 -5.54
CA ILE A 93 0.78 10.52 -5.45
C ILE A 93 1.02 9.10 -4.96
N ARG A 94 0.18 8.64 -4.05
CA ARG A 94 0.11 7.25 -3.58
C ARG A 94 -1.34 6.81 -3.55
N PHE A 95 -1.55 5.52 -3.56
CA PHE A 95 -2.83 4.92 -3.21
C PHE A 95 -2.60 3.69 -2.33
N VAL A 96 -3.59 3.35 -1.53
CA VAL A 96 -3.56 2.21 -0.61
C VAL A 96 -4.87 1.46 -0.68
N THR A 97 -4.91 0.24 -0.15
CA THR A 97 -6.12 -0.60 -0.10
C THR A 97 -6.58 -1.03 -1.49
N SER A 98 -5.83 -1.95 -2.08
CA SER A 98 -6.09 -2.48 -3.42
C SER A 98 -6.55 -3.94 -3.38
N HIS A 99 -7.22 -4.38 -4.44
CA HIS A 99 -7.58 -5.77 -4.65
C HIS A 99 -6.96 -6.29 -5.96
N PRO A 100 -6.36 -7.50 -6.00
CA PRO A 100 -5.69 -8.02 -7.20
C PRO A 100 -6.58 -8.03 -8.45
N VAL A 101 -7.86 -8.36 -8.31
CA VAL A 101 -8.84 -8.40 -9.43
C VAL A 101 -9.01 -7.05 -10.13
N ASP A 102 -8.75 -5.94 -9.45
CA ASP A 102 -8.93 -4.59 -9.99
C ASP A 102 -7.59 -3.96 -10.45
N MET A 103 -6.51 -4.75 -10.53
CA MET A 103 -5.25 -4.31 -11.13
C MET A 103 -5.31 -4.39 -12.65
N THR A 104 -5.71 -3.28 -13.27
CA THR A 104 -5.80 -3.17 -14.74
C THR A 104 -4.44 -2.92 -15.38
N ASP A 105 -4.28 -3.32 -16.63
CA ASP A 105 -3.05 -3.02 -17.39
C ASP A 105 -2.81 -1.50 -17.50
N SER A 106 -3.88 -0.67 -17.61
CA SER A 106 -3.76 0.79 -17.60
C SER A 106 -3.16 1.32 -16.29
N LEU A 107 -3.58 0.77 -15.13
CA LEU A 107 -3.03 1.16 -13.84
C LEU A 107 -1.57 0.69 -13.69
N ILE A 108 -1.24 -0.50 -14.16
CA ILE A 108 0.14 -1.00 -14.18
C ILE A 108 1.04 -0.09 -15.03
N GLN A 109 0.59 0.31 -16.22
CA GLN A 109 1.36 1.21 -17.09
C GLN A 109 1.50 2.62 -16.49
N THR A 110 0.59 3.03 -15.60
CA THR A 110 0.71 4.32 -14.90
C THR A 110 1.96 4.37 -14.01
N PHE A 111 2.40 3.26 -13.44
CA PHE A 111 3.68 3.21 -12.69
C PHE A 111 4.90 3.49 -13.58
N ARG A 112 4.84 3.16 -14.88
CA ARG A 112 5.90 3.46 -15.85
C ARG A 112 5.84 4.90 -16.33
N SER A 113 4.65 5.40 -16.63
CA SER A 113 4.44 6.67 -17.36
C SER A 113 4.28 7.89 -16.47
N ASN A 114 4.08 7.72 -15.16
CA ASN A 114 3.79 8.82 -14.24
C ASN A 114 4.82 8.90 -13.11
N GLU A 115 5.73 9.87 -13.21
CA GLU A 115 6.81 10.07 -12.24
C GLU A 115 6.32 10.51 -10.85
N LYS A 116 5.13 11.15 -10.76
CA LYS A 116 4.54 11.54 -9.48
C LYS A 116 3.92 10.38 -8.74
N LEU A 117 3.59 9.26 -9.42
CA LEU A 117 3.13 8.04 -8.78
C LEU A 117 4.33 7.33 -8.13
N MET A 118 4.32 7.27 -6.80
CA MET A 118 5.43 6.69 -6.05
C MET A 118 5.56 5.18 -6.26
N PRO A 119 6.81 4.66 -6.29
CA PRO A 119 7.09 3.24 -6.52
C PRO A 119 6.78 2.39 -5.29
N TYR A 120 5.54 2.36 -4.88
CA TYR A 120 5.02 1.58 -3.77
C TYR A 120 3.61 1.09 -4.09
N LEU A 121 3.43 -0.22 -4.07
CA LEU A 121 2.13 -0.86 -4.30
C LEU A 121 1.77 -1.73 -3.10
N HIS A 122 0.66 -1.41 -2.43
CA HIS A 122 0.05 -2.28 -1.43
C HIS A 122 -1.04 -3.14 -2.11
N LEU A 123 -0.77 -4.43 -2.24
CA LEU A 123 -1.65 -5.38 -2.94
C LEU A 123 -1.86 -6.66 -2.10
N PRO A 124 -2.86 -6.68 -1.21
CA PRO A 124 -3.15 -7.79 -0.32
C PRO A 124 -3.57 -9.05 -1.07
N ILE A 125 -2.80 -10.14 -0.95
CA ILE A 125 -3.17 -11.46 -1.46
C ILE A 125 -4.04 -12.23 -0.46
N GLN A 126 -3.74 -12.14 0.83
CA GLN A 126 -4.34 -12.78 2.01
C GLN A 126 -3.87 -14.23 2.25
N SER A 127 -3.68 -15.07 1.23
CA SER A 127 -3.17 -16.45 1.34
C SER A 127 -2.45 -16.86 0.06
N GLY A 128 -1.49 -17.75 0.16
CA GLY A 128 -0.80 -18.37 -0.98
C GLY A 128 -1.46 -19.67 -1.46
N SER A 129 -2.59 -20.05 -0.92
CA SER A 129 -3.34 -21.25 -1.35
C SER A 129 -4.59 -20.88 -2.12
N ASP A 130 -4.74 -21.41 -3.34
CA ASP A 130 -5.93 -21.20 -4.16
C ASP A 130 -7.21 -21.71 -3.49
N GLU A 131 -7.10 -22.83 -2.74
CA GLU A 131 -8.21 -23.38 -1.96
C GLU A 131 -8.67 -22.42 -0.85
N ILE A 132 -7.72 -21.78 -0.18
CA ILE A 132 -8.02 -20.78 0.86
C ILE A 132 -8.51 -19.48 0.22
N LEU A 133 -7.91 -19.01 -0.87
CA LEU A 133 -8.38 -17.84 -1.61
C LEU A 133 -9.83 -18.02 -2.08
N LYS A 134 -10.19 -19.21 -2.58
CA LYS A 134 -11.57 -19.55 -2.95
C LYS A 134 -12.51 -19.52 -1.74
N LYS A 135 -12.10 -20.12 -0.60
CA LYS A 135 -12.88 -20.06 0.65
C LYS A 135 -13.03 -18.63 1.18
N MET A 136 -12.04 -17.76 0.94
CA MET A 136 -12.04 -16.33 1.25
C MET A 136 -12.87 -15.49 0.27
N ASN A 137 -13.39 -16.06 -0.83
CA ASN A 137 -14.07 -15.36 -1.93
C ASN A 137 -13.20 -14.30 -2.61
N ARG A 138 -11.90 -14.60 -2.84
CA ARG A 138 -10.95 -13.62 -3.39
C ARG A 138 -11.00 -13.45 -4.90
N ARG A 139 -11.68 -14.32 -5.65
CA ARG A 139 -11.91 -14.25 -7.12
C ARG A 139 -10.64 -14.14 -7.99
N HIS A 140 -9.48 -14.51 -7.45
CA HIS A 140 -8.21 -14.67 -8.17
C HIS A 140 -7.49 -15.86 -7.58
N ASN A 141 -6.55 -16.41 -8.31
CA ASN A 141 -5.64 -17.45 -7.86
C ASN A 141 -4.22 -16.90 -7.67
N VAL A 142 -3.32 -17.72 -7.16
CA VAL A 142 -1.91 -17.35 -6.90
C VAL A 142 -1.18 -17.02 -8.20
N SER A 143 -1.43 -17.76 -9.28
CA SER A 143 -0.81 -17.52 -10.58
C SER A 143 -1.22 -16.14 -11.15
N ASP A 144 -2.50 -15.78 -11.05
CA ASP A 144 -2.97 -14.44 -11.45
C ASP A 144 -2.24 -13.34 -10.67
N TYR A 145 -2.10 -13.54 -9.35
CA TYR A 145 -1.42 -12.58 -8.49
C TYR A 145 0.06 -12.42 -8.86
N LEU A 146 0.78 -13.52 -9.03
CA LEU A 146 2.20 -13.49 -9.40
C LEU A 146 2.43 -12.85 -10.77
N ASN A 147 1.55 -13.10 -11.74
CA ASN A 147 1.59 -12.45 -13.05
C ASN A 147 1.38 -10.93 -12.93
N ILE A 148 0.48 -10.47 -12.07
CA ILE A 148 0.32 -9.03 -11.79
C ILE A 148 1.61 -8.45 -11.21
N ILE A 149 2.24 -9.12 -10.23
CA ILE A 149 3.51 -8.66 -9.63
C ILE A 149 4.62 -8.57 -10.67
N GLU A 150 4.73 -9.55 -11.57
CA GLU A 150 5.70 -9.55 -12.67
C GLU A 150 5.50 -8.35 -13.59
N LYS A 151 4.28 -8.15 -14.11
CA LYS A 151 3.92 -6.99 -14.93
C LYS A 151 4.21 -5.65 -14.26
N VAL A 152 3.92 -5.55 -12.97
CA VAL A 152 4.19 -4.33 -12.19
C VAL A 152 5.69 -4.07 -12.08
N ARG A 153 6.51 -5.11 -11.88
CA ARG A 153 7.98 -5.01 -11.85
C ARG A 153 8.58 -4.70 -13.21
N GLU A 154 8.01 -5.21 -14.29
CA GLU A 154 8.40 -4.82 -15.65
C GLU A 154 8.10 -3.34 -15.94
N ALA A 155 6.95 -2.84 -15.44
CA ALA A 155 6.58 -1.44 -15.59
C ALA A 155 7.43 -0.52 -14.69
N ARG A 156 7.78 -0.96 -13.48
CA ARG A 156 8.55 -0.22 -12.47
C ARG A 156 9.49 -1.15 -11.70
N PRO A 157 10.73 -1.39 -12.19
CA PRO A 157 11.65 -2.38 -11.61
C PRO A 157 12.04 -2.15 -10.15
N ASP A 158 12.03 -0.90 -9.69
CA ASP A 158 12.36 -0.51 -8.32
C ASP A 158 11.15 -0.52 -7.36
N ILE A 159 9.98 -0.98 -7.80
CA ILE A 159 8.76 -0.88 -6.98
C ILE A 159 8.84 -1.72 -5.70
N ALA A 160 8.47 -1.09 -4.59
CA ALA A 160 8.27 -1.76 -3.31
C ALA A 160 6.87 -2.38 -3.26
N ILE A 161 6.80 -3.70 -3.14
CA ILE A 161 5.54 -4.42 -2.98
C ILE A 161 5.24 -4.61 -1.50
N SER A 162 4.01 -4.31 -1.12
CA SER A 162 3.47 -4.58 0.21
C SER A 162 2.21 -5.43 0.11
N GLY A 163 1.94 -6.23 1.13
CA GLY A 163 0.79 -7.13 1.14
C GLY A 163 0.24 -7.38 2.54
N ASP A 164 -0.91 -8.06 2.57
CA ASP A 164 -1.53 -8.57 3.79
C ASP A 164 -1.72 -10.07 3.71
N PHE A 165 -1.60 -10.73 4.87
CA PHE A 165 -1.79 -12.16 5.03
C PHE A 165 -2.66 -12.47 6.24
N ILE A 166 -3.53 -13.46 6.09
CA ILE A 166 -4.31 -14.04 7.18
C ILE A 166 -3.92 -15.51 7.31
N VAL A 167 -3.35 -15.90 8.45
CA VAL A 167 -3.04 -17.29 8.79
C VAL A 167 -4.12 -17.92 9.65
N GLY A 168 -4.29 -19.24 9.52
CA GLY A 168 -5.28 -19.98 10.29
C GLY A 168 -6.72 -19.65 9.89
N PHE A 169 -6.95 -19.29 8.64
CA PHE A 169 -8.31 -19.18 8.11
C PHE A 169 -9.01 -20.56 8.20
N PRO A 170 -10.34 -20.62 8.46
CA PRO A 170 -11.06 -21.88 8.57
C PRO A 170 -10.80 -22.85 7.42
N GLY A 171 -10.27 -24.04 7.77
CA GLY A 171 -9.90 -25.09 6.83
C GLY A 171 -8.54 -24.92 6.15
N GLU A 172 -7.67 -24.04 6.66
CA GLU A 172 -6.27 -23.96 6.23
C GLU A 172 -5.49 -25.15 6.78
N SER A 173 -4.89 -25.95 5.89
CA SER A 173 -3.98 -27.06 6.21
C SER A 173 -2.52 -26.57 6.32
N ASP A 174 -1.60 -27.45 6.75
CA ASP A 174 -0.17 -27.14 6.76
C ASP A 174 0.36 -26.89 5.35
N CYS A 175 -0.08 -27.71 4.38
CA CYS A 175 0.27 -27.51 2.97
C CYS A 175 -0.22 -26.14 2.41
N ASP A 176 -1.39 -25.66 2.83
CA ASP A 176 -1.89 -24.34 2.45
C ASP A 176 -1.02 -23.23 3.05
N PHE A 177 -0.56 -23.40 4.28
CA PHE A 177 0.34 -22.47 4.93
C PHE A 177 1.72 -22.45 4.25
N GLU A 178 2.29 -23.63 3.91
CA GLU A 178 3.56 -23.71 3.17
C GLU A 178 3.48 -22.96 1.84
N ARG A 179 2.40 -23.10 1.07
CA ARG A 179 2.16 -22.32 -0.16
C ARG A 179 2.14 -20.82 0.10
N THR A 180 1.65 -20.38 1.27
CA THR A 180 1.68 -18.97 1.66
C THR A 180 3.11 -18.47 1.87
N LEU A 181 3.99 -19.30 2.48
CA LEU A 181 5.41 -18.99 2.59
C LEU A 181 6.10 -18.96 1.22
N GLU A 182 5.77 -19.88 0.31
CA GLU A 182 6.28 -19.88 -1.07
C GLU A 182 5.95 -18.58 -1.81
N VAL A 183 4.72 -18.06 -1.67
CA VAL A 183 4.37 -16.74 -2.24
C VAL A 183 5.21 -15.62 -1.64
N CYS A 184 5.47 -15.65 -0.32
CA CYS A 184 6.35 -14.66 0.30
C CYS A 184 7.77 -14.72 -0.28
N HIS A 185 8.30 -15.91 -0.54
CA HIS A 185 9.62 -16.10 -1.17
C HIS A 185 9.64 -15.62 -2.62
N ASN A 186 8.62 -15.94 -3.41
CA ASN A 186 8.54 -15.55 -4.83
C ASN A 186 8.38 -14.03 -5.00
N VAL A 187 7.61 -13.38 -4.12
CA VAL A 187 7.37 -11.95 -4.20
C VAL A 187 8.47 -11.13 -3.51
N GLY A 188 9.05 -11.58 -2.40
CA GLY A 188 10.06 -10.80 -1.68
C GLY A 188 9.52 -9.43 -1.27
N TYR A 189 8.54 -9.39 -0.39
CA TYR A 189 7.85 -8.17 0.02
C TYR A 189 8.77 -7.16 0.70
N ALA A 190 8.68 -5.89 0.29
CA ALA A 190 9.36 -4.78 0.98
C ALA A 190 8.75 -4.49 2.35
N SER A 191 7.49 -4.81 2.54
CA SER A 191 6.77 -4.84 3.82
C SER A 191 5.53 -5.71 3.68
N ALA A 192 5.08 -6.34 4.75
CA ALA A 192 3.76 -6.97 4.76
C ALA A 192 3.19 -6.98 6.17
N PHE A 193 1.85 -6.98 6.25
CA PHE A 193 1.12 -7.16 7.49
C PHE A 193 0.57 -8.58 7.53
N SER A 194 0.61 -9.18 8.71
CA SER A 194 0.14 -10.54 8.91
C SER A 194 -0.69 -10.65 10.17
N PHE A 195 -1.81 -11.35 10.05
CA PHE A 195 -2.81 -11.46 11.09
C PHE A 195 -3.23 -12.92 11.26
N LYS A 196 -3.56 -13.31 12.50
CA LYS A 196 -4.35 -14.52 12.72
C LYS A 196 -5.78 -14.27 12.27
N TYR A 197 -6.41 -15.25 11.65
CA TYR A 197 -7.85 -15.17 11.42
C TYR A 197 -8.58 -14.91 12.73
N SER A 198 -9.47 -13.95 12.72
CA SER A 198 -10.37 -13.60 13.81
C SER A 198 -11.80 -13.55 13.26
N PRO A 199 -12.72 -14.38 13.78
CA PRO A 199 -14.09 -14.41 13.31
C PRO A 199 -14.78 -13.05 13.55
N ARG A 200 -15.53 -12.60 12.55
CA ARG A 200 -16.29 -11.34 12.63
C ARG A 200 -17.77 -11.65 12.47
N PRO A 201 -18.63 -11.27 13.45
CA PRO A 201 -20.07 -11.46 13.34
C PRO A 201 -20.63 -10.91 12.02
N GLY A 202 -21.54 -11.65 11.41
CA GLY A 202 -22.17 -11.27 10.15
C GLY A 202 -21.39 -11.61 8.88
N THR A 203 -20.15 -12.13 8.99
CA THR A 203 -19.38 -12.60 7.83
C THR A 203 -19.64 -14.09 7.57
N THR A 204 -19.55 -14.52 6.31
CA THR A 204 -19.80 -15.94 5.93
C THR A 204 -18.78 -16.93 6.50
N ALA A 205 -17.62 -16.45 6.94
CA ALA A 205 -16.62 -17.30 7.60
C ALA A 205 -16.81 -17.41 9.12
N PHE A 206 -17.71 -16.62 9.72
CA PHE A 206 -17.89 -16.53 11.18
C PHE A 206 -18.24 -17.86 11.84
N GLU A 207 -19.15 -18.63 11.23
CA GLU A 207 -19.63 -19.89 11.81
C GLU A 207 -18.78 -21.12 11.45
N LYS A 208 -17.66 -20.92 10.70
CA LYS A 208 -16.80 -22.02 10.30
C LYS A 208 -15.91 -22.48 11.43
N LYS A 209 -15.59 -23.79 11.46
CA LYS A 209 -14.68 -24.36 12.43
C LYS A 209 -13.29 -23.70 12.33
N GLU A 210 -12.85 -23.07 13.41
CA GLU A 210 -11.56 -22.41 13.48
C GLU A 210 -10.39 -23.39 13.54
N VAL A 211 -9.25 -22.97 13.02
CA VAL A 211 -7.94 -23.61 13.25
C VAL A 211 -7.56 -23.36 14.72
N PRO A 212 -7.02 -24.37 15.44
CA PRO A 212 -6.60 -24.20 16.83
C PRO A 212 -5.67 -22.99 17.05
N GLU A 213 -5.87 -22.28 18.16
CA GLU A 213 -5.16 -21.02 18.41
C GLU A 213 -3.64 -21.16 18.48
N TYR A 214 -3.14 -22.30 19.00
CA TYR A 214 -1.70 -22.55 19.05
C TYR A 214 -1.10 -22.69 17.64
N ILE A 215 -1.81 -23.32 16.69
CA ILE A 215 -1.40 -23.42 15.27
C ILE A 215 -1.40 -22.03 14.63
N LYS A 216 -2.47 -21.24 14.83
CA LYS A 216 -2.53 -19.87 14.30
C LYS A 216 -1.35 -19.02 14.79
N LYS A 217 -0.99 -19.18 16.08
CA LYS A 217 0.15 -18.45 16.67
C LYS A 217 1.49 -18.89 16.08
N GLU A 218 1.70 -20.19 15.94
CA GLU A 218 2.91 -20.76 15.34
C GLU A 218 3.08 -20.27 13.89
N ARG A 219 2.05 -20.44 13.06
CA ARG A 219 2.06 -19.99 11.66
C ARG A 219 2.32 -18.49 11.55
N LEU A 220 1.70 -17.69 12.41
CA LEU A 220 1.94 -16.24 12.42
C LEU A 220 3.40 -15.90 12.72
N THR A 221 4.01 -16.57 13.70
CA THR A 221 5.42 -16.35 14.07
C THR A 221 6.34 -16.69 12.89
N VAL A 222 6.17 -17.86 12.27
CA VAL A 222 6.97 -18.28 11.11
C VAL A 222 6.81 -17.31 9.95
N LEU A 223 5.58 -16.93 9.62
CA LEU A 223 5.32 -15.98 8.53
C LEU A 223 5.95 -14.60 8.79
N GLN A 224 5.87 -14.10 10.03
CA GLN A 224 6.48 -12.83 10.42
C GLN A 224 8.00 -12.85 10.32
N ASP A 225 8.63 -13.99 10.61
CA ASP A 225 10.08 -14.15 10.46
C ASP A 225 10.50 -14.08 8.99
N VAL A 226 9.77 -14.76 8.10
CA VAL A 226 9.99 -14.68 6.65
C VAL A 226 9.81 -13.26 6.12
N ILE A 227 8.71 -12.59 6.49
CA ILE A 227 8.43 -11.21 6.08
C ILE A 227 9.55 -10.27 6.55
N ARG A 228 9.99 -10.39 7.81
CA ARG A 228 11.08 -9.55 8.37
C ARG A 228 12.39 -9.72 7.63
N GLN A 229 12.73 -10.94 7.19
CA GLN A 229 13.95 -11.18 6.40
C GLN A 229 13.91 -10.43 5.06
N TYR A 230 12.78 -10.46 4.33
CA TYR A 230 12.62 -9.74 3.08
C TYR A 230 12.59 -8.22 3.27
N GLN A 231 11.88 -7.74 4.29
CA GLN A 231 11.86 -6.33 4.64
C GLN A 231 13.26 -5.80 4.96
N TYR A 232 14.02 -6.54 5.76
CA TYR A 232 15.41 -6.19 6.09
C TYR A 232 16.29 -6.19 4.83
N SER A 233 16.18 -7.22 3.99
CA SER A 233 16.89 -7.30 2.72
C SER A 233 16.58 -6.12 1.80
N PHE A 234 15.32 -5.76 1.66
CA PHE A 234 14.89 -4.60 0.88
C PHE A 234 15.52 -3.31 1.41
N GLN A 235 15.46 -3.08 2.71
CA GLN A 235 16.03 -1.87 3.32
C GLN A 235 17.55 -1.84 3.20
N LYS A 236 18.22 -2.96 3.41
CA LYS A 236 19.68 -3.08 3.26
C LYS A 236 20.13 -2.74 1.84
N ASN A 237 19.36 -3.13 0.83
CA ASN A 237 19.63 -2.81 -0.58
C ASN A 237 19.48 -1.32 -0.92
N LEU A 238 18.91 -0.52 -0.02
CA LEU A 238 18.83 0.94 -0.16
C LEU A 238 20.03 1.67 0.43
N VAL A 239 20.81 1.02 1.28
CA VAL A 239 22.05 1.61 1.85
C VAL A 239 23.06 1.88 0.72
N GLY A 240 23.64 3.07 0.72
CA GLY A 240 24.52 3.58 -0.33
C GLY A 240 23.82 4.25 -1.50
N LYS A 241 22.46 4.18 -1.56
CA LYS A 241 21.67 4.88 -2.59
C LYS A 241 21.25 6.27 -2.12
N THR A 242 21.12 7.18 -3.06
CA THR A 242 20.47 8.47 -2.84
C THR A 242 18.98 8.35 -3.10
N LEU A 243 18.18 8.75 -2.11
CA LEU A 243 16.73 8.76 -2.21
C LEU A 243 16.18 10.18 -2.05
N SER A 244 15.20 10.53 -2.87
CA SER A 244 14.43 11.76 -2.67
C SER A 244 13.48 11.55 -1.48
N VAL A 245 13.64 12.33 -0.41
CA VAL A 245 12.88 12.17 0.84
C VAL A 245 11.98 13.38 1.05
N LEU A 246 10.67 13.16 1.22
CA LEU A 246 9.75 14.19 1.66
C LEU A 246 9.87 14.36 3.17
N VAL A 247 10.32 15.53 3.62
CA VAL A 247 10.46 15.84 5.05
C VAL A 247 9.09 16.15 5.64
N GLU A 248 8.67 15.36 6.64
CA GLU A 248 7.31 15.47 7.18
C GLU A 248 7.26 16.14 8.54
N LYS A 249 8.24 15.92 9.38
CA LYS A 249 8.21 16.37 10.78
C LYS A 249 9.58 16.40 11.45
N LYS A 250 9.62 17.04 12.63
CA LYS A 250 10.74 17.01 13.58
C LYS A 250 10.97 15.57 14.09
N GLY A 251 12.23 15.19 14.23
CA GLY A 251 12.64 13.95 14.88
C GLY A 251 12.55 14.00 16.41
N ARG A 252 12.98 12.93 17.06
CA ARG A 252 13.00 12.81 18.52
C ARG A 252 14.19 13.51 19.15
N ILE A 253 15.28 13.61 18.41
CA ILE A 253 16.55 14.22 18.84
C ILE A 253 16.61 15.63 18.26
N GLU A 254 17.20 16.57 19.02
CA GLU A 254 17.39 17.93 18.56
C GLU A 254 18.22 17.97 17.27
N GLY A 255 17.83 18.81 16.31
CA GLY A 255 18.47 18.86 14.99
C GLY A 255 18.16 17.69 14.05
N GLN A 256 17.28 16.75 14.44
CA GLN A 256 16.83 15.65 13.60
C GLN A 256 15.49 15.94 12.95
N VAL A 257 15.32 15.55 11.70
CA VAL A 257 14.05 15.53 10.98
C VAL A 257 13.74 14.11 10.50
N ILE A 258 12.45 13.89 10.24
CA ILE A 258 11.93 12.61 9.73
C ILE A 258 11.19 12.89 8.42
N GLY A 259 11.52 12.14 7.40
CA GLY A 259 10.79 12.15 6.14
C GLY A 259 10.40 10.76 5.69
N LYS A 260 9.80 10.68 4.52
CA LYS A 260 9.46 9.41 3.84
C LYS A 260 10.15 9.29 2.50
N SER A 261 10.73 8.11 2.29
CA SER A 261 11.31 7.71 0.99
C SER A 261 10.22 7.53 -0.07
N PRO A 262 10.56 7.43 -1.36
CA PRO A 262 9.62 7.03 -2.40
C PRO A 262 8.92 5.70 -2.11
N TYR A 263 9.57 4.80 -1.39
CA TYR A 263 9.10 3.46 -1.01
C TYR A 263 8.32 3.42 0.32
N LEU A 264 7.92 4.59 0.85
CA LEU A 264 7.15 4.78 2.08
C LEU A 264 7.93 4.49 3.39
N GLN A 265 9.23 4.15 3.35
CA GLN A 265 10.01 3.97 4.58
C GLN A 265 10.30 5.31 5.26
N PRO A 266 10.24 5.37 6.60
CA PRO A 266 10.73 6.50 7.37
C PRO A 266 12.25 6.65 7.18
N VAL A 267 12.71 7.88 6.99
CA VAL A 267 14.12 8.24 6.88
C VAL A 267 14.45 9.30 7.93
N PHE A 268 15.43 9.00 8.78
CA PHE A 268 15.91 9.89 9.84
C PHE A 268 17.25 10.50 9.42
N PHE A 269 17.37 11.82 9.53
CA PHE A 269 18.62 12.52 9.21
C PHE A 269 18.73 13.86 9.94
N SER A 270 19.96 14.38 10.05
CA SER A 270 20.18 15.71 10.62
C SER A 270 19.73 16.79 9.64
N GLY A 271 18.90 17.74 10.10
CA GLY A 271 18.36 18.78 9.24
C GLY A 271 17.56 19.83 10.00
N ALA A 272 17.44 21.00 9.40
CA ALA A 272 16.66 22.11 9.96
C ALA A 272 15.14 21.86 9.82
N ILE A 273 14.36 22.34 10.77
CA ILE A 273 12.88 22.28 10.75
C ILE A 273 12.30 22.97 9.48
N ALA A 274 12.99 24.00 8.97
CA ALA A 274 12.62 24.69 7.72
C ALA A 274 12.60 23.80 6.46
N LEU A 275 13.06 22.54 6.56
CA LEU A 275 12.97 21.55 5.51
C LEU A 275 11.61 20.83 5.47
N ILE A 276 10.79 20.95 6.50
CA ILE A 276 9.45 20.33 6.52
C ILE A 276 8.65 20.82 5.31
N GLY A 277 8.07 19.88 4.57
CA GLY A 277 7.36 20.12 3.31
C GLY A 277 8.26 20.14 2.06
N LYS A 278 9.57 20.02 2.20
CA LYS A 278 10.49 19.93 1.06
C LYS A 278 10.86 18.49 0.75
N ILE A 279 11.09 18.22 -0.52
CA ILE A 279 11.71 16.98 -0.99
C ILE A 279 13.21 17.24 -1.12
N VAL A 280 14.02 16.40 -0.47
CA VAL A 280 15.49 16.55 -0.40
C VAL A 280 16.16 15.22 -0.72
N ASP A 281 17.33 15.27 -1.34
CA ASP A 281 18.10 14.08 -1.67
C ASP A 281 18.98 13.68 -0.49
N ILE A 282 18.77 12.45 -0.03
CA ILE A 282 19.44 11.87 1.13
C ILE A 282 20.22 10.63 0.69
N ASN A 283 21.51 10.61 0.96
CA ASN A 283 22.31 9.39 0.84
C ASN A 283 22.04 8.50 2.06
N ILE A 284 21.50 7.32 1.82
CA ILE A 284 21.15 6.34 2.87
C ILE A 284 22.43 5.69 3.39
N THR A 285 22.70 5.84 4.68
CA THR A 285 23.93 5.34 5.33
C THR A 285 23.65 4.17 6.26
N GLY A 286 22.40 3.92 6.63
CA GLY A 286 22.04 2.81 7.51
C GLY A 286 20.59 2.39 7.37
N SER A 287 20.31 1.16 7.82
CA SER A 287 18.95 0.60 7.91
C SER A 287 18.75 -0.03 9.28
N GLU A 288 17.60 0.23 9.87
CA GLU A 288 17.13 -0.38 11.10
C GLU A 288 15.90 -1.26 10.81
N SER A 289 15.26 -1.85 11.81
CA SER A 289 14.14 -2.78 11.62
C SER A 289 12.98 -2.19 10.78
N ASN A 290 12.67 -0.89 10.94
CA ASN A 290 11.54 -0.24 10.29
C ASN A 290 11.86 1.16 9.73
N SER A 291 13.13 1.50 9.59
CA SER A 291 13.54 2.84 9.19
C SER A 291 14.91 2.85 8.51
N LEU A 292 15.18 3.94 7.84
CA LEU A 292 16.46 4.24 7.22
C LEU A 292 17.09 5.45 7.92
N SER A 293 18.40 5.52 7.91
CA SER A 293 19.16 6.71 8.31
C SER A 293 20.01 7.19 7.15
N GLY A 294 20.28 8.49 7.10
CA GLY A 294 21.07 9.04 6.00
C GLY A 294 21.60 10.44 6.27
N ASN A 295 22.30 10.97 5.31
CA ASN A 295 22.87 12.31 5.33
C ASN A 295 22.53 13.03 4.01
N PHE A 296 22.53 14.37 4.03
CA PHE A 296 22.41 15.15 2.80
C PHE A 296 23.48 14.73 1.78
N CYS A 297 23.07 14.68 0.53
CA CYS A 297 24.03 14.64 -0.56
C CYS A 297 24.86 15.94 -0.53
N LYS A 298 26.18 15.77 -0.56
CA LYS A 298 27.13 16.92 -0.63
C LYS A 298 27.07 17.55 -2.01
#